data_444c67f9df348af9a1e69d47a34a5ed9
#
_entry.id   444c67f9df348af9a1e69d47a34a5ed9
#
_cell.length_a   1.000
_cell.length_b   1.000
_cell.length_c   1.000
_cell.angle_alpha   90.00
_cell.angle_beta   90.00
_cell.angle_gamma   90.00
#
_symmetry.space_group_name_H-M   'P 1'
#
loop_
_entity.id
_entity.type
_entity.pdbx_description
1 polymer ?
#
loop_
_entity_poly.entity_id
_entity_poly.type
_entity_poly.pdbx_seq_one_letter_code
_entity_poly.pdbx_strand_id
1 'polypeptide(L)'
;MEVLTQNATRRSTRIRVQIPISVTSLDRMRPFAEKCMALIVSAQGCGFQTSQALQAETPILLSNLPGGGSVTARVVNCQALGSDGKQFLIGASLYTHGNVWGITNPPDDWNLAALNYPVSGPASASATGPAKAAAASAPPVTVNKKAWPYNLVAAGDEGHSRRR
;
A
#
# COMPACT_ATOMS: atom_id res chain seq x y z
N MET A 1 -10.15 36.11 -24.00
CA MET A 1 -10.26 35.23 -22.84
C MET A 1 -9.41 34.00 -23.11
N GLU A 2 -8.17 34.03 -22.63
CA GLU A 2 -7.29 32.86 -22.71
C GLU A 2 -7.74 31.85 -21.67
N VAL A 3 -8.21 30.70 -22.16
CA VAL A 3 -8.42 29.54 -21.32
C VAL A 3 -7.03 28.96 -21.03
N LEU A 4 -6.48 29.28 -19.87
CA LEU A 4 -5.31 28.62 -19.33
C LEU A 4 -5.68 27.16 -19.07
N THR A 5 -5.48 26.33 -20.07
CA THR A 5 -5.47 24.87 -19.89
C THR A 5 -4.27 24.57 -19.00
N GLN A 6 -4.52 24.43 -17.70
CA GLN A 6 -3.52 23.89 -16.79
C GLN A 6 -3.28 22.44 -17.22
N ASN A 7 -2.27 22.25 -18.07
CA ASN A 7 -1.66 20.95 -18.27
C ASN A 7 -1.02 20.54 -16.95
N ALA A 8 -1.83 19.90 -16.10
CA ALA A 8 -1.31 19.22 -14.93
C ALA A 8 -0.23 18.25 -15.41
N THR A 9 1.02 18.61 -15.21
CA THR A 9 2.18 17.80 -15.60
C THR A 9 2.04 16.45 -14.92
N ARG A 10 1.68 15.42 -15.70
CA ARG A 10 1.52 14.05 -15.21
C ARG A 10 2.85 13.58 -14.67
N ARG A 11 2.83 13.06 -13.46
CA ARG A 11 4.05 12.68 -12.73
C ARG A 11 4.67 11.37 -13.21
N SER A 12 3.95 10.53 -13.99
CA SER A 12 4.51 9.33 -14.60
C SER A 12 3.75 8.88 -15.83
N THR A 13 4.47 8.24 -16.76
CA THR A 13 3.92 7.64 -17.97
C THR A 13 2.96 6.51 -17.61
N ARG A 14 1.88 6.42 -18.36
CA ARG A 14 0.85 5.39 -18.21
C ARG A 14 0.92 4.40 -19.37
N ILE A 15 0.85 3.13 -19.04
CA ILE A 15 0.84 2.03 -20.01
C ILE A 15 -0.54 1.37 -19.99
N ARG A 16 -1.08 1.09 -21.16
CA ARG A 16 -2.28 0.26 -21.30
C ARG A 16 -1.90 -1.20 -21.14
N VAL A 17 -2.64 -1.92 -20.31
CA VAL A 17 -2.39 -3.33 -19.99
C VAL A 17 -3.71 -4.07 -19.86
N GLN A 18 -3.63 -5.39 -19.70
CA GLN A 18 -4.73 -6.24 -19.27
C GLN A 18 -4.17 -7.21 -18.24
N ILE A 19 -4.09 -6.76 -17.01
CA ILE A 19 -3.52 -7.54 -15.91
C ILE A 19 -4.63 -7.93 -14.94
N PRO A 20 -4.89 -9.23 -14.76
CA PRO A 20 -5.84 -9.67 -13.74
C PRO A 20 -5.28 -9.42 -12.35
N ILE A 21 -6.01 -8.70 -11.53
CA ILE A 21 -5.67 -8.35 -10.15
C ILE A 21 -6.81 -8.71 -9.21
N SER A 22 -6.51 -8.92 -7.95
CA SER A 22 -7.52 -9.02 -6.90
C SER A 22 -7.51 -7.75 -6.07
N VAL A 23 -8.66 -7.14 -5.92
CA VAL A 23 -8.85 -5.89 -5.17
C VAL A 23 -9.66 -6.19 -3.92
N THR A 24 -9.14 -5.82 -2.76
CA THR A 24 -9.80 -6.00 -1.47
C THR A 24 -9.85 -4.68 -0.73
N SER A 25 -11.01 -4.29 -0.24
CA SER A 25 -11.15 -3.10 0.62
C SER A 25 -10.51 -3.36 1.99
N LEU A 26 -9.76 -2.40 2.47
CA LEU A 26 -9.23 -2.38 3.84
C LEU A 26 -10.16 -1.62 4.79
N ASP A 27 -11.23 -1.03 4.28
CA ASP A 27 -12.27 -0.39 5.08
C ASP A 27 -13.24 -1.46 5.62
N ARG A 28 -13.25 -1.65 6.94
CA ARG A 28 -14.12 -2.62 7.61
C ARG A 28 -15.61 -2.30 7.50
N MET A 29 -15.94 -1.04 7.32
CA MET A 29 -17.33 -0.60 7.20
C MET A 29 -17.89 -0.86 5.79
N ARG A 30 -17.02 -1.06 4.82
CA ARG A 30 -17.38 -1.30 3.42
C ARG A 30 -16.54 -2.45 2.85
N PRO A 31 -16.84 -3.67 3.27
CA PRO A 31 -16.12 -4.84 2.78
C PRO A 31 -16.37 -5.00 1.28
N PHE A 32 -15.30 -5.19 0.54
CA PHE A 32 -15.30 -5.41 -0.90
C PHE A 32 -14.13 -6.33 -1.24
N ALA A 33 -14.36 -7.32 -2.07
CA ALA A 33 -13.32 -8.18 -2.63
C ALA A 33 -13.77 -8.69 -3.99
N GLU A 34 -13.04 -8.34 -5.04
CA GLU A 34 -13.37 -8.72 -6.42
C GLU A 34 -12.09 -8.97 -7.23
N LYS A 35 -12.16 -9.91 -8.17
CA LYS A 35 -11.16 -10.07 -9.23
C LYS A 35 -11.45 -9.05 -10.31
N CYS A 36 -10.52 -8.16 -10.53
CA CYS A 36 -10.63 -7.04 -11.46
C CYS A 36 -9.60 -7.14 -12.57
N MET A 37 -9.78 -6.35 -13.62
CA MET A 37 -8.82 -6.19 -14.69
C MET A 37 -8.20 -4.80 -14.62
N ALA A 38 -6.89 -4.71 -14.41
CA ALA A 38 -6.15 -3.47 -14.56
C ALA A 38 -5.99 -3.16 -16.06
N LEU A 39 -6.43 -1.98 -16.48
CA LEU A 39 -6.43 -1.53 -17.87
C LEU A 39 -5.33 -0.50 -18.15
N ILE A 40 -4.93 0.24 -17.15
CA ILE A 40 -3.91 1.28 -17.24
C ILE A 40 -3.07 1.20 -15.96
N VAL A 41 -1.76 1.24 -16.10
CA VAL A 41 -0.83 1.23 -14.97
C VAL A 41 0.25 2.30 -15.13
N SER A 42 0.79 2.75 -14.01
CA SER A 42 1.93 3.66 -13.92
C SER A 42 2.74 3.35 -12.66
N ALA A 43 3.89 4.00 -12.48
CA ALA A 43 4.66 3.87 -11.24
C ALA A 43 3.89 4.31 -10.00
N GLN A 44 2.87 5.15 -10.14
CA GLN A 44 2.16 5.78 -9.03
C GLN A 44 0.74 5.26 -8.84
N GLY A 45 0.23 4.44 -9.75
CA GLY A 45 -1.15 3.98 -9.65
C GLY A 45 -1.62 3.14 -10.81
N CYS A 46 -2.91 2.82 -10.77
CA CYS A 46 -3.57 2.07 -11.82
C CYS A 46 -5.02 2.50 -12.03
N GLY A 47 -5.55 2.13 -13.18
CA GLY A 47 -6.97 2.14 -13.47
C GLY A 47 -7.46 0.72 -13.72
N PHE A 48 -8.48 0.29 -13.00
CA PHE A 48 -9.07 -1.03 -13.13
C PHE A 48 -10.59 -0.98 -13.22
N GLN A 49 -11.16 -2.01 -13.80
CA GLN A 49 -12.58 -2.15 -13.97
C GLN A 49 -13.17 -3.04 -12.88
N THR A 50 -14.33 -2.64 -12.34
CA THR A 50 -15.06 -3.34 -11.27
C THR A 50 -16.56 -3.28 -11.51
N SER A 51 -17.30 -4.20 -10.89
CA SER A 51 -18.76 -4.23 -10.90
C SER A 51 -19.41 -3.32 -9.85
N GLN A 52 -18.63 -2.79 -8.91
CA GLN A 52 -19.12 -1.95 -7.82
C GLN A 52 -18.44 -0.59 -7.79
N ALA A 53 -19.23 0.43 -7.46
CA ALA A 53 -18.69 1.76 -7.22
C ALA A 53 -17.89 1.78 -5.90
N LEU A 54 -16.67 2.29 -5.95
CA LEU A 54 -15.84 2.52 -4.77
C LEU A 54 -15.76 4.01 -4.47
N GLN A 55 -15.83 4.35 -3.19
CA GLN A 55 -15.68 5.73 -2.77
C GLN A 55 -14.22 6.19 -2.88
N ALA A 56 -14.03 7.47 -3.23
CA ALA A 56 -12.72 8.10 -3.15
C ALA A 56 -12.16 8.00 -1.72
N GLU A 57 -10.85 7.97 -1.59
CA GLU A 57 -10.08 7.79 -0.35
C GLU A 57 -10.24 6.41 0.32
N THR A 58 -11.03 5.48 -0.23
CA THR A 58 -11.10 4.12 0.29
C THR A 58 -9.74 3.43 0.17
N PRO A 59 -9.16 2.95 1.28
CA PRO A 59 -7.93 2.16 1.24
C PRO A 59 -8.23 0.76 0.71
N ILE A 60 -7.40 0.31 -0.22
CA ILE A 60 -7.54 -1.00 -0.88
C ILE A 60 -6.20 -1.73 -0.91
N LEU A 61 -6.29 -3.05 -0.93
CA LEU A 61 -5.17 -3.95 -1.18
C LEU A 61 -5.29 -4.50 -2.60
N LEU A 62 -4.26 -4.32 -3.39
CA LEU A 62 -4.11 -4.94 -4.70
C LEU A 62 -3.20 -6.16 -4.55
N SER A 63 -3.66 -7.31 -4.98
CA SER A 63 -2.92 -8.58 -4.91
C SER A 63 -3.00 -9.32 -6.24
N ASN A 64 -2.30 -10.45 -6.34
CA ASN A 64 -2.14 -11.20 -7.58
C ASN A 64 -1.44 -10.39 -8.68
N LEU A 65 -0.42 -9.63 -8.30
CA LEU A 65 0.37 -8.83 -9.23
C LEU A 65 1.37 -9.70 -9.98
N PRO A 66 1.68 -9.42 -11.27
CA PRO A 66 2.67 -10.19 -12.04
C PRO A 66 4.06 -10.19 -11.44
N GLY A 67 4.47 -9.11 -10.75
CA GLY A 67 5.72 -9.04 -10.00
C GLY A 67 5.71 -9.82 -8.68
N GLY A 68 4.59 -10.45 -8.35
CA GLY A 68 4.36 -11.13 -7.06
C GLY A 68 3.98 -10.15 -5.94
N GLY A 69 3.39 -10.72 -4.87
CA GLY A 69 3.04 -9.94 -3.69
C GLY A 69 1.74 -9.12 -3.80
N SER A 70 1.65 -8.13 -2.94
CA SER A 70 0.52 -7.23 -2.84
C SER A 70 1.00 -5.83 -2.50
N VAL A 71 0.22 -4.82 -2.90
CA VAL A 71 0.49 -3.42 -2.60
C VAL A 71 -0.77 -2.73 -2.10
N THR A 72 -0.59 -1.78 -1.23
CA THR A 72 -1.68 -0.93 -0.75
C THR A 72 -1.84 0.29 -1.63
N ALA A 73 -3.08 0.67 -1.85
CA ALA A 73 -3.46 1.84 -2.64
C ALA A 73 -4.67 2.53 -2.02
N ARG A 74 -5.01 3.70 -2.51
CA ARG A 74 -6.26 4.38 -2.21
C ARG A 74 -7.01 4.69 -3.49
N VAL A 75 -8.31 4.64 -3.44
CA VAL A 75 -9.17 5.05 -4.54
C VAL A 75 -9.07 6.58 -4.70
N VAL A 76 -8.80 7.05 -5.91
CA VAL A 76 -8.73 8.48 -6.23
C VAL A 76 -9.99 8.95 -6.92
N ASN A 77 -10.49 8.15 -7.86
CA ASN A 77 -11.73 8.44 -8.57
C ASN A 77 -12.50 7.16 -8.91
N CYS A 78 -13.78 7.33 -9.16
CA CYS A 78 -14.69 6.30 -9.63
C CYS A 78 -15.56 6.87 -10.74
N GLN A 79 -15.53 6.26 -11.90
CA GLN A 79 -16.30 6.70 -13.06
C GLN A 79 -17.14 5.54 -13.60
N ALA A 80 -18.44 5.76 -13.78
CA ALA A 80 -19.31 4.77 -14.39
C ALA A 80 -18.91 4.54 -15.87
N LEU A 81 -18.85 3.27 -16.28
CA LEU A 81 -18.61 2.86 -17.65
C LEU A 81 -19.94 2.44 -18.29
N GLY A 82 -20.25 3.06 -19.42
CA GLY A 82 -21.50 2.80 -20.12
C GLY A 82 -22.71 3.48 -19.48
N SER A 83 -23.86 3.32 -20.10
CA SER A 83 -25.15 3.93 -19.69
C SER A 83 -25.93 3.07 -18.68
N ASP A 84 -25.55 1.82 -18.49
CA ASP A 84 -26.23 0.83 -17.63
C ASP A 84 -25.75 0.83 -16.18
N GLY A 85 -24.72 1.62 -15.86
CA GLY A 85 -24.26 1.80 -14.48
C GLY A 85 -23.79 0.50 -13.77
N LYS A 86 -23.49 -0.55 -14.55
CA LYS A 86 -23.08 -1.87 -14.01
C LYS A 86 -21.59 -2.04 -13.88
N GLN A 87 -20.82 -1.16 -14.49
CA GLN A 87 -19.37 -1.23 -14.49
C GLN A 87 -18.77 0.13 -14.19
N PHE A 88 -17.67 0.12 -13.47
CA PHE A 88 -16.98 1.31 -13.04
C PHE A 88 -15.50 1.22 -13.38
N LEU A 89 -14.92 2.33 -13.80
CA LEU A 89 -13.49 2.52 -13.90
C LEU A 89 -13.02 3.21 -12.62
N ILE A 90 -12.20 2.50 -11.88
CA ILE A 90 -11.61 3.00 -10.63
C ILE A 90 -10.18 3.43 -10.91
N GLY A 91 -9.84 4.67 -10.56
CA GLY A 91 -8.47 5.13 -10.48
C GLY A 91 -7.96 4.99 -9.06
N ALA A 92 -6.82 4.31 -8.89
CA ALA A 92 -6.18 4.14 -7.59
C ALA A 92 -4.75 4.66 -7.61
N SER A 93 -4.34 5.28 -6.51
CA SER A 93 -2.98 5.74 -6.26
C SER A 93 -2.29 4.79 -5.30
N LEU A 94 -1.10 4.32 -5.65
CA LEU A 94 -0.28 3.45 -4.81
C LEU A 94 0.37 4.26 -3.69
N TYR A 95 0.49 3.68 -2.51
CA TYR A 95 1.30 4.25 -1.42
C TYR A 95 2.80 4.00 -1.63
N THR A 96 3.15 2.89 -2.29
CA THR A 96 4.53 2.58 -2.68
C THR A 96 4.65 2.71 -4.18
N HIS A 97 5.50 3.62 -4.65
CA HIS A 97 5.71 3.86 -6.06
C HIS A 97 6.73 2.89 -6.64
N GLY A 98 6.60 2.57 -7.92
CA GLY A 98 7.53 1.73 -8.64
C GLY A 98 6.88 0.77 -9.62
N ASN A 99 7.69 -0.11 -10.20
CA ASN A 99 7.22 -1.13 -11.15
C ASN A 99 6.70 -2.38 -10.42
N VAL A 100 5.60 -2.24 -9.69
CA VAL A 100 4.92 -3.36 -9.03
C VAL A 100 4.18 -4.26 -10.03
N TRP A 101 4.05 -3.82 -11.27
CA TRP A 101 3.29 -4.46 -12.32
C TRP A 101 4.07 -5.52 -13.09
N GLY A 102 5.37 -5.70 -12.80
CA GLY A 102 6.22 -6.66 -13.51
C GLY A 102 6.45 -6.33 -14.97
N ILE A 103 6.40 -5.06 -15.36
CA ILE A 103 6.67 -4.61 -16.75
C ILE A 103 8.16 -4.76 -17.03
N THR A 104 8.51 -5.53 -18.05
CA THR A 104 9.91 -5.86 -18.39
C THR A 104 10.70 -4.62 -18.83
N ASN A 105 10.08 -3.71 -19.59
CA ASN A 105 10.68 -2.46 -20.04
C ASN A 105 9.80 -1.31 -19.56
N PRO A 106 9.87 -0.92 -18.29
CA PRO A 106 9.09 0.20 -17.80
C PRO A 106 9.62 1.51 -18.40
N PRO A 107 8.78 2.53 -18.55
CA PRO A 107 9.24 3.87 -18.91
C PRO A 107 10.30 4.39 -17.96
N ASP A 108 11.24 5.17 -18.46
CA ASP A 108 12.36 5.70 -17.69
C ASP A 108 11.92 6.51 -16.46
N ASP A 109 10.80 7.21 -16.57
CA ASP A 109 10.21 8.02 -15.49
C ASP A 109 9.62 7.17 -14.35
N TRP A 110 9.46 5.86 -14.50
CA TRP A 110 9.07 4.98 -13.40
C TRP A 110 10.22 4.75 -12.42
N ASN A 111 11.46 4.78 -12.90
CA ASN A 111 12.65 4.64 -12.06
C ASN A 111 12.97 5.95 -11.31
N LEU A 112 12.67 7.10 -11.92
CA LEU A 112 12.91 8.41 -11.32
C LEU A 112 11.97 8.69 -10.13
N ALA A 113 10.79 8.09 -10.09
CA ALA A 113 9.89 8.22 -8.95
C ALA A 113 10.48 7.64 -7.64
N ALA A 114 11.41 6.69 -7.74
CA ALA A 114 12.14 6.16 -6.60
C ALA A 114 13.27 7.09 -6.11
N LEU A 115 13.73 8.00 -6.97
CA LEU A 115 14.85 8.91 -6.66
C LEU A 115 14.40 10.25 -6.05
N ASN A 116 13.12 10.59 -6.14
CA ASN A 116 12.58 11.87 -5.66
C ASN A 116 12.00 11.84 -4.23
N TYR A 117 12.26 10.80 -3.47
CA TYR A 117 12.13 10.91 -2.03
C TYR A 117 13.39 11.58 -1.50
N PRO A 118 13.31 12.75 -0.87
CA PRO A 118 14.41 13.23 -0.08
C PRO A 118 14.58 12.24 1.07
N VAL A 119 15.55 11.34 0.92
CA VAL A 119 16.03 10.54 2.03
C VAL A 119 16.69 11.54 2.98
N SER A 120 15.94 12.05 3.93
CA SER A 120 16.49 12.72 5.10
C SER A 120 17.12 11.65 5.99
N GLY A 121 18.16 11.01 5.46
CA GLY A 121 19.06 10.18 6.23
C GLY A 121 20.30 11.02 6.54
N PRO A 122 20.87 10.94 7.73
CA PRO A 122 22.10 11.64 8.05
C PRO A 122 23.21 11.18 7.11
N ALA A 123 23.85 12.14 6.47
CA ALA A 123 25.01 11.92 5.63
C ALA A 123 26.04 11.12 6.45
N SER A 124 26.27 9.88 6.05
CA SER A 124 27.37 9.09 6.59
C SER A 124 28.66 9.71 6.06
N ALA A 125 29.29 10.52 6.87
CA ALA A 125 30.63 11.01 6.60
C ALA A 125 31.58 9.80 6.60
N SER A 126 32.22 9.58 5.47
CA SER A 126 33.37 8.65 5.38
C SER A 126 34.48 9.14 6.28
N ALA A 127 34.66 8.53 7.41
CA ALA A 127 35.83 8.71 8.25
C ALA A 127 36.73 7.48 8.07
N THR A 128 37.75 7.63 7.26
CA THR A 128 38.90 6.75 7.21
C THR A 128 39.72 6.98 8.47
N GLY A 129 39.81 5.99 9.36
CA GLY A 129 40.69 6.01 10.51
C GLY A 129 40.74 4.63 11.15
N PRO A 130 41.95 4.09 11.47
CA PRO A 130 42.06 2.78 12.08
C PRO A 130 41.54 2.83 13.51
N ALA A 131 40.47 2.15 13.78
CA ALA A 131 39.93 2.00 15.13
C ALA A 131 40.71 0.97 15.90
N LYS A 132 41.43 1.42 16.92
CA LYS A 132 42.00 0.62 17.97
C LYS A 132 40.89 0.08 18.85
N ALA A 133 40.83 -1.25 18.99
CA ALA A 133 39.84 -1.91 19.81
C ALA A 133 39.95 -1.45 21.28
N ALA A 134 38.88 -0.86 21.79
CA ALA A 134 38.64 -0.71 23.23
C ALA A 134 37.35 -1.46 23.55
N ALA A 135 37.47 -2.52 24.32
CA ALA A 135 36.36 -3.25 24.89
C ALA A 135 35.66 -2.33 25.91
N ALA A 136 34.50 -1.84 25.55
CA ALA A 136 33.59 -1.20 26.50
C ALA A 136 32.47 -2.19 26.80
N SER A 137 32.42 -2.65 28.04
CA SER A 137 31.34 -3.48 28.57
C SER A 137 30.03 -2.72 28.48
N ALA A 138 29.06 -3.30 27.79
CA ALA A 138 27.71 -2.76 27.72
C ALA A 138 27.06 -2.82 29.10
N PRO A 139 26.36 -1.76 29.55
CA PRO A 139 25.55 -1.82 30.76
C PRO A 139 24.35 -2.75 30.54
N PRO A 140 23.90 -3.46 31.58
CA PRO A 140 22.78 -4.37 31.45
C PRO A 140 21.51 -3.59 31.09
N VAL A 141 20.88 -4.01 29.99
CA VAL A 141 19.58 -3.50 29.60
C VAL A 141 18.56 -3.97 30.64
N THR A 142 18.13 -3.08 31.48
CA THR A 142 16.99 -3.32 32.37
C THR A 142 15.74 -3.37 31.48
N VAL A 143 15.30 -4.59 31.21
CA VAL A 143 14.00 -4.82 30.57
C VAL A 143 12.92 -4.40 31.56
N ASN A 144 12.40 -3.20 31.37
CA ASN A 144 11.25 -2.72 32.11
C ASN A 144 10.02 -3.50 31.62
N LYS A 145 9.68 -4.55 32.36
CA LYS A 145 8.45 -5.30 32.16
C LYS A 145 7.28 -4.42 32.61
N LYS A 146 6.92 -3.47 31.78
CA LYS A 146 5.65 -2.79 31.92
C LYS A 146 4.57 -3.76 31.48
N ALA A 147 3.92 -4.37 32.47
CA ALA A 147 2.82 -5.29 32.26
C ALA A 147 1.74 -4.61 31.40
N TRP A 148 1.35 -5.29 30.35
CA TRP A 148 0.22 -4.91 29.52
C TRP A 148 -1.05 -5.06 30.34
N PRO A 149 -2.01 -4.10 30.30
CA PRO A 149 -3.18 -4.11 31.18
C PRO A 149 -4.30 -5.06 30.72
N TYR A 150 -3.98 -6.09 29.97
CA TYR A 150 -4.95 -7.09 29.53
C TYR A 150 -4.54 -8.48 30.01
N ASN A 151 -4.53 -8.68 31.33
CA ASN A 151 -4.62 -10.02 31.90
C ASN A 151 -6.07 -10.47 31.79
N LEU A 152 -6.42 -11.10 30.68
CA LEU A 152 -7.57 -11.97 30.60
C LEU A 152 -7.19 -13.29 31.28
N VAL A 153 -7.29 -13.32 32.58
CA VAL A 153 -7.32 -14.57 33.34
C VAL A 153 -8.69 -15.17 33.07
N ALA A 154 -8.71 -16.23 32.28
CA ALA A 154 -9.86 -17.09 32.21
C ALA A 154 -10.14 -17.65 33.63
N ALA A 155 -11.16 -17.14 34.29
CA ALA A 155 -11.67 -17.71 35.51
C ALA A 155 -12.20 -19.11 35.17
N GLY A 156 -11.54 -20.11 35.74
CA GLY A 156 -11.97 -21.49 35.65
C GLY A 156 -13.36 -21.68 36.27
N ASP A 157 -14.12 -22.42 35.54
CA ASP A 157 -15.36 -23.04 35.95
C ASP A 157 -15.05 -24.04 37.09
N GLU A 158 -15.42 -23.72 38.31
CA GLU A 158 -15.48 -24.68 39.40
C GLU A 158 -16.93 -25.17 39.58
N GLY A 159 -17.10 -26.38 39.13
CA GLY A 159 -18.33 -27.14 39.33
C GLY A 159 -18.75 -27.18 40.81
N HIS A 160 -20.03 -26.94 41.07
CA HIS A 160 -20.70 -27.35 42.31
C HIS A 160 -21.80 -28.34 42.00
N SER A 161 -21.39 -29.62 42.11
CA SER A 161 -22.27 -30.74 42.35
C SER A 161 -22.79 -30.68 43.80
N ARG A 162 -24.11 -30.64 44.04
CA ARG A 162 -24.84 -31.21 45.21
C ARG A 162 -26.31 -31.33 44.84
N ARG A 163 -26.75 -32.55 44.65
CA ARG A 163 -27.46 -33.45 45.59
C ARG A 163 -28.61 -32.75 46.37
N ARG A 164 -29.81 -32.97 46.01
CA ARG A 164 -30.87 -33.76 46.65
C ARG A 164 -32.15 -33.62 45.81
#